data_a78b92ed43fc02b445dbcdcd0a72ef1b
#
_entry.id   a78b92ed43fc02b445dbcdcd0a72ef1b
#
_cell.length_a   1.000
_cell.length_b   1.000
_cell.length_c   1.000
_cell.angle_alpha   90.00
_cell.angle_beta   90.00
_cell.angle_gamma   90.00
#
_symmetry.space_group_name_H-M   'P 1'
#
loop_
_entity.id
_entity.type
_entity.pdbx_description
1 polymer ?
#
loop_
_entity_poly.entity_id
_entity_poly.type
_entity_poly.pdbx_seq_one_letter_code
_entity_poly.pdbx_strand_id
1 'polypeptide(L)'
;MLLMGMKLGIGFPVFHPEINMRIMRKIFVSLLLASASIVMSAQPHFKVTSNPDILRHYGQIFPERTNIVLPQVNGYNVYKAELHIHTIYSDAHVTPEFRVQEAWYDGLDVLAITEHIEYRGLEPAMMQFMKPYFKEGAQPVNWSIVEKPADERGIQSDLDMSVRLAQKEAKKYDITIIPGAEISRTPETIGHFNALFTTDNDAIYDPDPVQSFRNARAQGALIMHNHPGWRRPSLDMIEFDKKVYPAGLIDGIEVMNHLDFYPRAIDRAEEYGLFMSSNSDLHTASWEYYGNNGSYRNMTFIFAKDKSLESLKEALKARRTLAYSFGTIAGERQLLEDFFKASVRCVPVQTTSGGDRTVMVVNESSLPYYLNYNGDPMKLNPFGALSVTVKKDASLKMTVENMWHGSTDRLEVEYKF
;
A
#
# COMPACT_ATOMS: atom_id res chain seq x y z
N MET A 1 81.65 12.13 -36.26
CA MET A 1 80.51 11.20 -36.26
C MET A 1 79.47 11.84 -35.31
N LEU A 2 78.42 12.35 -35.91
CA LEU A 2 77.38 13.14 -35.27
C LEU A 2 76.48 12.23 -34.41
N LEU A 3 76.08 12.73 -33.23
CA LEU A 3 74.88 12.27 -32.52
C LEU A 3 74.01 13.45 -32.11
N MET A 4 72.89 13.55 -32.84
CA MET A 4 71.83 14.52 -32.58
C MET A 4 71.04 14.08 -31.32
N GLY A 5 70.95 14.94 -30.32
CA GLY A 5 70.07 14.74 -29.15
C GLY A 5 68.78 15.55 -29.32
N MET A 6 67.66 14.83 -29.43
CA MET A 6 66.32 15.41 -29.33
C MET A 6 65.96 15.59 -27.86
N LYS A 7 65.70 16.85 -27.43
CA LYS A 7 65.09 17.20 -26.16
C LYS A 7 63.57 17.09 -26.32
N LEU A 8 62.94 16.10 -25.69
CA LEU A 8 61.50 16.09 -25.47
C LEU A 8 61.20 16.92 -24.21
N GLY A 9 60.54 18.05 -24.39
CA GLY A 9 60.00 18.85 -23.28
C GLY A 9 58.69 18.24 -22.77
N ILE A 10 58.74 17.59 -21.61
CA ILE A 10 57.54 17.17 -20.89
C ILE A 10 57.24 18.28 -19.87
N GLY A 11 56.22 19.10 -20.16
CA GLY A 11 55.69 20.07 -19.22
C GLY A 11 54.87 19.33 -18.14
N PHE A 12 55.35 19.36 -16.91
CA PHE A 12 54.56 18.93 -15.75
C PHE A 12 53.55 20.03 -15.38
N PRO A 13 52.27 19.68 -15.12
CA PRO A 13 51.33 20.67 -14.61
C PRO A 13 51.71 21.08 -13.20
N VAL A 14 51.74 22.40 -12.96
CA VAL A 14 51.97 22.98 -11.64
C VAL A 14 50.78 22.70 -10.76
N PHE A 15 50.93 21.79 -9.81
CA PHE A 15 49.91 21.50 -8.79
C PHE A 15 49.89 22.63 -7.74
N HIS A 16 48.74 23.30 -7.59
CA HIS A 16 48.46 24.21 -6.48
C HIS A 16 48.31 23.44 -5.17
N PRO A 17 49.17 23.60 -4.16
CA PRO A 17 49.18 22.79 -2.96
C PRO A 17 47.97 23.02 -2.04
N GLU A 18 47.26 24.13 -2.13
CA GLU A 18 46.11 24.43 -1.25
C GLU A 18 44.82 23.68 -1.60
N ILE A 19 44.62 23.35 -2.87
CA ILE A 19 43.43 22.59 -3.31
C ILE A 19 43.54 21.15 -2.89
N ASN A 20 44.76 20.61 -2.85
CA ASN A 20 45.00 19.21 -2.47
C ASN A 20 44.75 18.92 -0.97
N MET A 21 45.05 19.86 -0.09
CA MET A 21 44.88 19.65 1.36
C MET A 21 43.40 19.65 1.79
N ARG A 22 42.53 20.43 1.16
CA ARG A 22 41.10 20.43 1.46
C ARG A 22 40.41 19.15 0.95
N ILE A 23 40.80 18.66 -0.21
CA ILE A 23 40.28 17.41 -0.79
C ILE A 23 40.80 16.22 0.01
N MET A 24 42.10 16.19 0.33
CA MET A 24 42.68 15.12 1.19
C MET A 24 42.06 15.09 2.58
N ARG A 25 41.80 16.25 3.22
CA ARG A 25 41.08 16.29 4.51
C ARG A 25 39.65 15.74 4.41
N LYS A 26 38.91 16.04 3.36
CA LYS A 26 37.55 15.49 3.16
C LYS A 26 37.59 14.00 2.91
N ILE A 27 38.52 13.50 2.12
CA ILE A 27 38.71 12.08 1.86
C ILE A 27 39.14 11.36 3.15
N PHE A 28 40.05 11.96 3.94
CA PHE A 28 40.51 11.37 5.20
C PHE A 28 39.41 11.33 6.30
N VAL A 29 38.58 12.39 6.38
CA VAL A 29 37.40 12.41 7.27
C VAL A 29 36.34 11.42 6.83
N SER A 30 36.08 11.28 5.52
CA SER A 30 35.14 10.29 4.99
C SER A 30 35.63 8.85 5.19
N LEU A 31 36.93 8.58 5.05
CA LEU A 31 37.54 7.29 5.34
C LEU A 31 37.55 6.97 6.83
N LEU A 32 37.76 7.96 7.71
CA LEU A 32 37.66 7.79 9.16
C LEU A 32 36.24 7.51 9.62
N LEU A 33 35.24 8.18 9.04
CA LEU A 33 33.82 7.92 9.31
C LEU A 33 33.38 6.54 8.78
N ALA A 34 33.84 6.16 7.60
CA ALA A 34 33.57 4.83 7.03
C ALA A 34 34.27 3.72 7.83
N SER A 35 35.50 3.93 8.31
CA SER A 35 36.20 2.94 9.15
C SER A 35 35.61 2.83 10.56
N ALA A 36 35.11 3.93 11.14
CA ALA A 36 34.39 3.89 12.41
C ALA A 36 33.07 3.13 12.28
N SER A 37 32.34 3.28 11.15
CA SER A 37 31.13 2.52 10.89
C SER A 37 31.39 1.02 10.68
N ILE A 38 32.51 0.67 10.02
CA ILE A 38 32.91 -0.73 9.79
C ILE A 38 33.36 -1.40 11.09
N VAL A 39 34.02 -0.69 12.00
CA VAL A 39 34.46 -1.22 13.29
C VAL A 39 33.25 -1.46 14.21
N MET A 40 32.21 -0.62 14.15
CA MET A 40 30.97 -0.86 14.92
C MET A 40 30.17 -2.05 14.43
N SER A 41 30.22 -2.37 13.11
CA SER A 41 29.49 -3.52 12.54
C SER A 41 30.22 -4.87 12.69
N ALA A 42 31.48 -4.88 13.18
CA ALA A 42 32.30 -6.10 13.25
C ALA A 42 32.21 -6.86 14.57
N GLN A 43 31.61 -6.29 15.61
CA GLN A 43 31.47 -6.97 16.89
C GLN A 43 30.11 -7.66 17.03
N PRO A 44 30.06 -9.00 17.12
CA PRO A 44 28.81 -9.76 17.20
C PRO A 44 28.07 -9.59 18.54
N HIS A 45 28.74 -9.03 19.55
CA HIS A 45 28.17 -8.78 20.87
C HIS A 45 28.94 -7.70 21.62
N PHE A 46 28.33 -7.12 22.63
CA PHE A 46 28.95 -6.11 23.49
C PHE A 46 28.42 -6.19 24.92
N LYS A 47 29.22 -5.68 25.86
CA LYS A 47 28.87 -5.64 27.27
C LYS A 47 28.00 -4.41 27.55
N VAL A 48 26.77 -4.63 28.02
CA VAL A 48 25.79 -3.53 28.27
C VAL A 48 25.31 -3.46 29.71
N THR A 49 25.76 -4.34 30.57
CA THR A 49 25.38 -4.38 31.99
C THR A 49 26.59 -4.36 32.89
N SER A 50 26.39 -4.06 34.17
CA SER A 50 27.41 -4.20 35.19
C SER A 50 27.77 -5.68 35.52
N ASN A 51 26.93 -6.63 35.05
CA ASN A 51 27.18 -8.04 35.20
C ASN A 51 28.21 -8.51 34.15
N PRO A 52 29.43 -8.97 34.56
CA PRO A 52 30.47 -9.38 33.63
C PRO A 52 30.14 -10.63 32.80
N ASP A 53 29.15 -11.41 33.25
CA ASP A 53 28.74 -12.66 32.60
C ASP A 53 27.65 -12.46 31.56
N ILE A 54 27.14 -11.22 31.41
CA ILE A 54 26.12 -10.89 30.41
C ILE A 54 26.75 -10.12 29.25
N LEU A 55 26.72 -10.76 28.07
CA LEU A 55 27.02 -10.11 26.79
C LEU A 55 25.72 -10.00 25.97
N ARG A 56 25.51 -8.86 25.37
CA ARG A 56 24.39 -8.67 24.45
C ARG A 56 24.87 -8.86 23.01
N HIS A 57 24.15 -9.64 22.23
CA HIS A 57 24.45 -9.76 20.82
C HIS A 57 24.27 -8.41 20.12
N TYR A 58 25.22 -8.09 19.26
CA TYR A 58 25.16 -6.94 18.38
C TYR A 58 24.30 -7.31 17.16
N GLY A 59 23.05 -7.32 17.34
CA GLY A 59 22.10 -7.70 16.29
C GLY A 59 20.77 -7.05 16.56
N GLN A 60 20.81 -5.91 17.24
CA GLN A 60 19.62 -5.09 17.30
C GLN A 60 19.40 -4.56 15.90
N ILE A 61 18.61 -5.29 15.16
CA ILE A 61 18.03 -4.80 13.94
C ILE A 61 17.16 -3.62 14.38
N PHE A 62 17.63 -2.41 14.13
CA PHE A 62 16.73 -1.28 14.18
C PHE A 62 15.71 -1.55 13.10
N PRO A 63 14.43 -1.59 13.45
CA PRO A 63 13.42 -1.84 12.46
C PRO A 63 13.49 -0.75 11.39
N GLU A 64 13.79 -1.17 10.17
CA GLU A 64 13.84 -0.30 9.01
C GLU A 64 12.50 -0.39 8.28
N ARG A 65 11.93 0.77 7.98
CA ARG A 65 10.74 0.84 7.14
C ARG A 65 11.06 0.38 5.72
N THR A 66 10.22 -0.45 5.14
CA THR A 66 10.30 -0.78 3.72
C THR A 66 10.10 0.49 2.88
N ASN A 67 11.08 0.81 2.06
CA ASN A 67 11.02 1.98 1.20
C ASN A 67 10.40 1.61 -0.15
N ILE A 68 9.15 1.98 -0.37
CA ILE A 68 8.42 1.78 -1.62
C ILE A 68 8.35 3.12 -2.36
N VAL A 69 9.19 3.27 -3.38
CA VAL A 69 9.29 4.49 -4.20
C VAL A 69 8.28 4.42 -5.33
N LEU A 70 7.35 5.36 -5.33
CA LEU A 70 6.34 5.55 -6.37
C LEU A 70 6.42 7.00 -6.89
N PRO A 71 6.11 7.25 -8.18
CA PRO A 71 6.17 8.59 -8.76
C PRO A 71 4.99 9.44 -8.29
N GLN A 72 5.15 10.76 -8.37
CA GLN A 72 3.99 11.66 -8.39
C GLN A 72 3.29 11.56 -9.74
N VAL A 73 1.95 11.64 -9.73
CA VAL A 73 1.12 11.56 -10.92
C VAL A 73 0.15 12.74 -10.96
N ASN A 74 0.16 13.51 -12.03
CA ASN A 74 -0.74 14.65 -12.24
C ASN A 74 -0.73 15.66 -11.05
N GLY A 75 0.42 15.81 -10.38
CA GLY A 75 0.59 16.69 -9.23
C GLY A 75 -0.02 16.16 -7.92
N TYR A 76 -0.34 14.87 -7.85
CA TYR A 76 -0.71 14.15 -6.64
C TYR A 76 0.44 13.27 -6.15
N ASN A 77 0.58 13.15 -4.83
CA ASN A 77 1.41 12.13 -4.20
C ASN A 77 0.67 10.79 -4.22
N VAL A 78 1.41 9.69 -4.19
CA VAL A 78 0.85 8.33 -4.11
C VAL A 78 1.04 7.80 -2.70
N TYR A 79 -0.04 7.69 -1.94
CA TYR A 79 -0.03 7.14 -0.59
C TYR A 79 -0.45 5.68 -0.61
N LYS A 80 0.32 4.85 0.07
CA LYS A 80 0.09 3.41 0.21
C LYS A 80 -0.81 3.17 1.41
N ALA A 81 -2.02 2.69 1.15
CA ALA A 81 -3.06 2.53 2.15
C ALA A 81 -3.45 1.05 2.32
N GLU A 82 -3.79 0.70 3.55
CA GLU A 82 -4.57 -0.49 3.91
C GLU A 82 -5.93 -0.01 4.41
N LEU A 83 -7.01 -0.44 3.77
CA LEU A 83 -8.36 0.03 4.08
C LEU A 83 -9.25 -1.06 4.72
N HIS A 84 -8.69 -2.25 5.02
CA HIS A 84 -9.43 -3.38 5.60
C HIS A 84 -8.51 -4.25 6.46
N ILE A 85 -8.62 -4.11 7.78
CA ILE A 85 -7.79 -4.86 8.73
C ILE A 85 -8.47 -4.99 10.08
N HIS A 86 -8.13 -6.06 10.81
CA HIS A 86 -8.72 -6.43 12.10
C HIS A 86 -7.70 -6.51 13.22
N THR A 87 -8.18 -6.38 14.47
CA THR A 87 -7.37 -6.53 15.69
C THR A 87 -8.09 -7.41 16.73
N ILE A 88 -7.49 -7.56 17.91
CA ILE A 88 -8.09 -8.27 19.05
C ILE A 88 -9.41 -7.64 19.55
N TYR A 89 -9.78 -6.48 19.04
CA TYR A 89 -11.05 -5.84 19.36
C TYR A 89 -12.23 -6.40 18.54
N SER A 90 -11.96 -7.26 17.56
CA SER A 90 -12.96 -8.13 16.92
C SER A 90 -12.54 -9.60 17.02
N ASP A 91 -11.81 -10.14 16.08
CA ASP A 91 -11.48 -11.56 15.98
C ASP A 91 -10.05 -11.82 15.49
N ALA A 92 -9.22 -10.79 15.33
CA ALA A 92 -7.82 -10.95 14.98
C ALA A 92 -6.92 -11.15 16.22
N HIS A 93 -5.65 -11.51 15.99
CA HIS A 93 -4.73 -11.94 17.05
C HIS A 93 -3.67 -10.89 17.41
N VAL A 94 -3.79 -9.67 16.91
CA VAL A 94 -2.82 -8.58 17.15
C VAL A 94 -3.50 -7.32 17.65
N THR A 95 -2.75 -6.47 18.38
CA THR A 95 -3.30 -5.22 18.94
C THR A 95 -3.34 -4.10 17.89
N PRO A 96 -4.15 -3.07 18.10
CA PRO A 96 -4.16 -1.89 17.23
C PRO A 96 -2.78 -1.22 17.11
N GLU A 97 -2.03 -1.17 18.20
CA GLU A 97 -0.68 -0.60 18.21
C GLU A 97 0.28 -1.42 17.34
N PHE A 98 0.18 -2.76 17.40
CA PHE A 98 0.98 -3.63 16.56
C PHE A 98 0.63 -3.43 15.08
N ARG A 99 -0.66 -3.29 14.72
CA ARG A 99 -1.08 -2.99 13.35
C ARG A 99 -0.44 -1.72 12.79
N VAL A 100 -0.35 -0.67 13.61
CA VAL A 100 0.30 0.58 13.21
C VAL A 100 1.80 0.38 12.97
N GLN A 101 2.47 -0.35 13.88
CA GLN A 101 3.90 -0.65 13.76
C GLN A 101 4.18 -1.47 12.50
N GLU A 102 3.44 -2.56 12.31
CA GLU A 102 3.56 -3.45 11.17
C GLU A 102 3.29 -2.72 9.85
N ALA A 103 2.24 -1.90 9.77
CA ALA A 103 1.94 -1.09 8.60
C ALA A 103 3.10 -0.14 8.24
N TRP A 104 3.73 0.46 9.25
CA TRP A 104 4.89 1.31 9.03
C TRP A 104 6.10 0.52 8.50
N TYR A 105 6.39 -0.66 9.09
CA TYR A 105 7.47 -1.52 8.60
C TYR A 105 7.25 -2.00 7.17
N ASP A 106 6.02 -2.31 6.83
CA ASP A 106 5.60 -2.75 5.49
C ASP A 106 5.61 -1.60 4.45
N GLY A 107 5.84 -0.37 4.87
CA GLY A 107 5.95 0.80 3.99
C GLY A 107 4.64 1.53 3.72
N LEU A 108 3.56 1.25 4.47
CA LEU A 108 2.28 1.93 4.34
C LEU A 108 2.33 3.36 4.92
N ASP A 109 1.52 4.25 4.38
CA ASP A 109 1.36 5.65 4.81
C ASP A 109 0.02 5.88 5.51
N VAL A 110 -0.97 5.03 5.23
CA VAL A 110 -2.36 5.15 5.68
C VAL A 110 -2.86 3.78 6.11
N LEU A 111 -3.59 3.74 7.23
CA LEU A 111 -4.20 2.53 7.77
C LEU A 111 -5.63 2.83 8.22
N ALA A 112 -6.63 2.12 7.71
CA ALA A 112 -7.96 2.11 8.28
C ALA A 112 -8.04 1.02 9.36
N ILE A 113 -8.70 1.31 10.46
CA ILE A 113 -9.08 0.31 11.48
C ILE A 113 -10.54 -0.01 11.25
N THR A 114 -10.83 -1.26 10.90
CA THR A 114 -12.15 -1.70 10.41
C THR A 114 -12.63 -2.96 11.12
N GLU A 115 -12.69 -2.89 12.45
CA GLU A 115 -13.18 -3.99 13.27
C GLU A 115 -14.61 -4.38 12.88
N HIS A 116 -14.90 -5.66 12.93
CA HIS A 116 -16.28 -6.14 12.83
C HIS A 116 -17.19 -5.46 13.86
N ILE A 117 -18.34 -5.03 13.45
CA ILE A 117 -19.38 -4.57 14.39
C ILE A 117 -20.02 -5.77 15.08
N GLU A 118 -20.28 -6.85 14.32
CA GLU A 118 -21.04 -8.00 14.77
C GLU A 118 -20.19 -9.16 15.29
N TYR A 119 -18.98 -9.33 14.77
CA TYR A 119 -18.08 -10.44 15.10
C TYR A 119 -16.95 -10.00 16.01
N ARG A 120 -17.23 -9.91 17.31
CA ARG A 120 -16.28 -9.40 18.32
C ARG A 120 -15.99 -10.45 19.40
N GLY A 121 -15.59 -11.65 18.96
CA GLY A 121 -15.42 -12.81 19.83
C GLY A 121 -14.41 -12.63 20.97
N LEU A 122 -13.38 -11.80 20.79
CA LEU A 122 -12.36 -11.53 21.82
C LEU A 122 -12.70 -10.34 22.72
N GLU A 123 -13.68 -9.52 22.37
CA GLU A 123 -14.02 -8.30 23.11
C GLU A 123 -14.38 -8.52 24.59
N PRO A 124 -15.11 -9.60 24.98
CA PRO A 124 -15.39 -9.83 26.40
C PRO A 124 -14.12 -9.96 27.25
N ALA A 125 -13.10 -10.66 26.74
CA ALA A 125 -11.82 -10.79 27.41
C ALA A 125 -11.05 -9.45 27.44
N MET A 126 -11.07 -8.73 26.32
CA MET A 126 -10.42 -7.42 26.23
C MET A 126 -11.03 -6.43 27.18
N MET A 127 -12.36 -6.36 27.28
CA MET A 127 -13.04 -5.48 28.24
C MET A 127 -12.70 -5.81 29.67
N GLN A 128 -12.51 -7.08 30.00
CA GLN A 128 -12.10 -7.49 31.35
C GLN A 128 -10.70 -6.92 31.71
N PHE A 129 -9.73 -7.02 30.81
CA PHE A 129 -8.35 -6.56 31.07
C PHE A 129 -8.17 -5.05 30.90
N MET A 130 -8.90 -4.44 29.96
CA MET A 130 -8.73 -3.07 29.54
C MET A 130 -9.85 -2.15 30.05
N LYS A 131 -10.63 -2.61 31.04
CA LYS A 131 -11.81 -1.92 31.58
C LYS A 131 -11.63 -0.41 31.82
N PRO A 132 -10.51 0.08 32.36
CA PRO A 132 -10.33 1.53 32.61
C PRO A 132 -10.25 2.39 31.33
N TYR A 133 -10.04 1.78 30.16
CA TYR A 133 -9.85 2.47 28.89
C TYR A 133 -11.10 2.49 28.02
N PHE A 134 -12.09 1.64 28.35
CA PHE A 134 -13.39 1.67 27.69
C PHE A 134 -14.24 2.81 28.23
N LYS A 135 -15.16 3.30 27.41
CA LYS A 135 -16.13 4.29 27.87
C LYS A 135 -17.03 3.72 28.98
N GLU A 136 -17.51 4.60 29.86
CA GLU A 136 -18.39 4.21 30.96
C GLU A 136 -19.66 3.55 30.43
N GLY A 137 -20.05 2.42 31.03
CA GLY A 137 -21.25 1.68 30.66
C GLY A 137 -21.11 0.75 29.46
N ALA A 138 -19.94 0.70 28.80
CA ALA A 138 -19.71 -0.21 27.68
C ALA A 138 -19.92 -1.68 28.06
N GLN A 139 -20.59 -2.43 27.20
CA GLN A 139 -20.83 -3.86 27.32
C GLN A 139 -20.27 -4.58 26.09
N PRO A 140 -19.76 -5.83 26.22
CA PRO A 140 -19.23 -6.55 25.10
C PRO A 140 -20.32 -6.90 24.08
N VAL A 141 -19.99 -6.72 22.80
CA VAL A 141 -20.76 -7.26 21.68
C VAL A 141 -20.49 -8.76 21.58
N ASN A 142 -21.48 -9.56 21.26
CA ASN A 142 -21.33 -10.97 21.01
C ASN A 142 -21.97 -11.38 19.68
N TRP A 143 -21.70 -12.60 19.24
CA TRP A 143 -22.13 -13.14 17.96
C TRP A 143 -23.61 -13.02 17.62
N SER A 144 -24.48 -13.11 18.63
CA SER A 144 -25.92 -13.14 18.42
C SER A 144 -26.54 -11.76 18.21
N ILE A 145 -25.75 -10.70 18.14
CA ILE A 145 -26.30 -9.34 18.04
C ILE A 145 -27.14 -9.13 16.78
N VAL A 146 -26.72 -9.73 15.65
CA VAL A 146 -27.43 -9.61 14.37
C VAL A 146 -28.79 -10.34 14.35
N GLU A 147 -28.96 -11.29 15.26
CA GLU A 147 -30.18 -12.09 15.39
C GLU A 147 -31.17 -11.50 16.40
N LYS A 148 -30.74 -10.44 17.13
CA LYS A 148 -31.60 -9.80 18.13
C LYS A 148 -32.72 -9.01 17.50
N PRO A 149 -33.91 -9.02 18.12
CA PRO A 149 -35.01 -8.11 17.76
C PRO A 149 -34.55 -6.65 17.75
N ALA A 150 -35.20 -5.85 16.93
CA ALA A 150 -34.88 -4.44 16.74
C ALA A 150 -34.86 -3.58 18.01
N ASP A 151 -35.68 -3.91 18.95
CA ASP A 151 -35.84 -3.25 20.25
C ASP A 151 -34.79 -3.68 21.29
N GLU A 152 -34.08 -4.80 21.05
CA GLU A 152 -33.00 -5.27 21.90
C GLU A 152 -31.59 -4.83 21.42
N ARG A 153 -31.53 -3.88 20.51
CA ARG A 153 -30.32 -3.42 19.80
C ARG A 153 -29.45 -2.48 20.59
N GLY A 154 -29.29 -2.53 21.77
CA GLY A 154 -28.32 -1.68 22.42
C GLY A 154 -26.91 -2.21 22.22
N ILE A 155 -26.17 -1.82 21.18
CA ILE A 155 -24.72 -1.92 21.24
C ILE A 155 -24.25 -0.87 22.26
N GLN A 156 -23.97 -1.33 23.46
CA GLN A 156 -23.38 -0.53 24.52
C GLN A 156 -21.87 -0.79 24.60
N SER A 157 -21.26 -1.18 23.50
CA SER A 157 -19.83 -1.43 23.37
C SER A 157 -19.06 -0.10 23.25
N ASP A 158 -17.78 -0.18 23.04
CA ASP A 158 -16.90 0.93 22.66
C ASP A 158 -16.19 0.55 21.37
N LEU A 159 -16.92 0.59 20.25
CA LEU A 159 -16.42 0.19 18.94
C LEU A 159 -15.31 1.11 18.41
N ASP A 160 -15.13 2.29 19.02
CA ASP A 160 -14.07 3.23 18.66
C ASP A 160 -12.76 3.01 19.43
N MET A 161 -12.73 2.06 20.39
CA MET A 161 -11.56 1.84 21.25
C MET A 161 -10.31 1.50 20.44
N SER A 162 -10.40 0.58 19.48
CA SER A 162 -9.30 0.18 18.62
C SER A 162 -8.77 1.34 17.77
N VAL A 163 -9.67 2.16 17.23
CA VAL A 163 -9.34 3.36 16.45
C VAL A 163 -8.55 4.36 17.31
N ARG A 164 -9.00 4.64 18.55
CA ARG A 164 -8.31 5.57 19.45
C ARG A 164 -6.91 5.08 19.83
N LEU A 165 -6.73 3.79 20.07
CA LEU A 165 -5.42 3.19 20.36
C LEU A 165 -4.49 3.28 19.15
N ALA A 166 -4.97 2.94 17.94
CA ALA A 166 -4.22 3.07 16.71
C ALA A 166 -3.82 4.55 16.45
N GLN A 167 -4.73 5.49 16.62
CA GLN A 167 -4.44 6.93 16.46
C GLN A 167 -3.37 7.43 17.46
N LYS A 168 -3.39 6.92 18.69
CA LYS A 168 -2.37 7.25 19.69
C LYS A 168 -1.00 6.71 19.27
N GLU A 169 -0.91 5.47 18.80
CA GLU A 169 0.33 4.85 18.38
C GLU A 169 0.86 5.48 17.09
N ALA A 170 -0.01 5.79 16.14
CA ALA A 170 0.32 6.35 14.83
C ALA A 170 1.14 7.66 14.91
N LYS A 171 1.00 8.41 15.99
CA LYS A 171 1.80 9.62 16.25
C LYS A 171 3.31 9.37 16.31
N LYS A 172 3.73 8.12 16.58
CA LYS A 172 5.14 7.72 16.63
C LYS A 172 5.70 7.34 15.25
N TYR A 173 4.84 7.00 14.30
CA TYR A 173 5.21 6.35 13.03
C TYR A 173 4.85 7.15 11.78
N ASP A 174 4.31 8.35 11.92
CA ASP A 174 3.86 9.17 10.79
C ASP A 174 2.88 8.45 9.84
N ILE A 175 1.97 7.65 10.41
CA ILE A 175 0.86 6.98 9.72
C ILE A 175 -0.44 7.74 9.97
N THR A 176 -1.24 7.92 8.92
CA THR A 176 -2.60 8.45 9.05
C THR A 176 -3.58 7.30 9.33
N ILE A 177 -4.36 7.40 10.40
CA ILE A 177 -5.41 6.44 10.73
C ILE A 177 -6.75 6.95 10.20
N ILE A 178 -7.38 6.15 9.33
CA ILE A 178 -8.77 6.34 8.92
C ILE A 178 -9.66 5.60 9.92
N PRO A 179 -10.55 6.28 10.65
CA PRO A 179 -11.56 5.64 11.49
C PRO A 179 -12.54 4.86 10.60
N GLY A 180 -12.89 3.65 11.02
CA GLY A 180 -13.82 2.82 10.28
C GLY A 180 -14.36 1.66 11.11
N ALA A 181 -15.27 0.92 10.51
CA ALA A 181 -15.80 -0.34 11.04
C ALA A 181 -16.28 -1.21 9.88
N GLU A 182 -16.28 -2.52 10.06
CA GLU A 182 -16.86 -3.45 9.11
C GLU A 182 -18.27 -3.86 9.53
N ILE A 183 -19.24 -3.62 8.66
CA ILE A 183 -20.61 -4.11 8.74
C ILE A 183 -20.62 -5.53 8.16
N SER A 184 -20.61 -6.54 9.02
CA SER A 184 -20.41 -7.94 8.65
C SER A 184 -21.70 -8.70 8.70
N ARG A 185 -22.17 -9.15 7.54
CA ARG A 185 -23.43 -9.90 7.42
C ARG A 185 -23.18 -11.24 6.73
N THR A 186 -24.21 -12.06 6.61
CA THR A 186 -24.11 -13.36 5.93
C THR A 186 -23.54 -13.18 4.52
N PRO A 187 -22.35 -13.73 4.22
CA PRO A 187 -21.65 -13.45 2.96
C PRO A 187 -22.42 -13.84 1.70
N GLU A 188 -23.16 -14.95 1.76
CA GLU A 188 -23.89 -15.51 0.63
C GLU A 188 -25.13 -14.69 0.25
N THR A 189 -25.68 -13.92 1.18
CA THR A 189 -26.96 -13.21 0.99
C THR A 189 -26.87 -11.69 1.09
N ILE A 190 -25.86 -11.18 1.79
CA ILE A 190 -25.66 -9.74 2.02
C ILE A 190 -24.21 -9.35 1.72
N GLY A 191 -23.23 -9.88 2.48
CA GLY A 191 -21.81 -9.56 2.34
C GLY A 191 -21.27 -8.72 3.49
N HIS A 192 -20.00 -8.32 3.33
CA HIS A 192 -19.26 -7.50 4.26
C HIS A 192 -18.93 -6.14 3.63
N PHE A 193 -19.01 -5.08 4.43
CA PHE A 193 -18.83 -3.71 3.95
C PHE A 193 -18.10 -2.85 4.96
N ASN A 194 -17.02 -2.20 4.57
CA ASN A 194 -16.35 -1.23 5.42
C ASN A 194 -17.05 0.13 5.31
N ALA A 195 -17.34 0.72 6.47
CA ALA A 195 -17.64 2.13 6.61
C ALA A 195 -16.33 2.85 6.95
N LEU A 196 -15.83 3.70 6.06
CA LEU A 196 -14.58 4.45 6.21
C LEU A 196 -14.87 5.92 6.56
N PHE A 197 -14.02 6.56 7.37
CA PHE A 197 -14.17 7.93 7.85
C PHE A 197 -15.39 8.12 8.75
N THR A 198 -15.62 7.17 9.62
CA THR A 198 -16.65 7.23 10.66
C THR A 198 -16.26 8.18 11.79
N THR A 199 -17.23 8.61 12.59
CA THR A 199 -17.01 9.44 13.78
C THR A 199 -17.52 8.79 15.06
N ASP A 200 -18.44 7.84 14.94
CA ASP A 200 -19.02 7.06 16.02
C ASP A 200 -19.44 5.69 15.48
N ASN A 201 -18.64 4.67 15.74
CA ASN A 201 -18.91 3.31 15.24
C ASN A 201 -20.07 2.64 15.99
N ASP A 202 -20.34 3.03 17.25
CA ASP A 202 -21.46 2.48 18.03
C ASP A 202 -22.82 2.86 17.45
N ALA A 203 -22.88 3.99 16.73
CA ALA A 203 -24.12 4.48 16.11
C ALA A 203 -24.42 3.84 14.74
N ILE A 204 -23.55 2.95 14.24
CA ILE A 204 -23.71 2.38 12.89
C ILE A 204 -24.71 1.23 12.86
N TYR A 205 -24.64 0.35 13.85
CA TYR A 205 -25.42 -0.90 13.82
C TYR A 205 -26.92 -0.67 13.69
N ASP A 206 -27.54 -1.45 12.81
CA ASP A 206 -28.99 -1.63 12.70
C ASP A 206 -29.24 -3.06 12.17
N PRO A 207 -30.25 -3.84 12.60
CA PRO A 207 -30.60 -5.12 12.01
C PRO A 207 -30.84 -5.07 10.51
N ASP A 208 -31.42 -3.98 9.98
CA ASP A 208 -31.43 -3.74 8.53
C ASP A 208 -30.05 -3.25 8.08
N PRO A 209 -29.29 -4.01 7.28
CA PRO A 209 -27.98 -3.62 6.81
C PRO A 209 -28.01 -2.33 5.97
N VAL A 210 -29.11 -2.05 5.27
CA VAL A 210 -29.27 -0.78 4.52
C VAL A 210 -29.36 0.39 5.49
N GLN A 211 -30.01 0.23 6.62
CA GLN A 211 -30.05 1.27 7.65
C GLN A 211 -28.68 1.46 8.31
N SER A 212 -27.89 0.39 8.53
CA SER A 212 -26.51 0.53 8.97
C SER A 212 -25.65 1.36 7.98
N PHE A 213 -25.83 1.15 6.66
CA PHE A 213 -25.16 2.00 5.65
C PHE A 213 -25.59 3.48 5.76
N ARG A 214 -26.88 3.72 5.94
CA ARG A 214 -27.41 5.10 6.11
C ARG A 214 -26.88 5.77 7.36
N ASN A 215 -26.80 5.02 8.48
CA ASN A 215 -26.24 5.53 9.74
C ASN A 215 -24.76 5.92 9.59
N ALA A 216 -23.96 5.09 8.92
CA ALA A 216 -22.58 5.40 8.61
C ALA A 216 -22.45 6.61 7.65
N ARG A 217 -23.26 6.64 6.59
CA ARG A 217 -23.25 7.76 5.62
C ARG A 217 -23.73 9.09 6.23
N ALA A 218 -24.62 9.05 7.22
CA ALA A 218 -25.04 10.24 7.97
C ALA A 218 -23.87 10.89 8.74
N GLN A 219 -22.86 10.13 9.10
CA GLN A 219 -21.59 10.60 9.65
C GLN A 219 -20.61 11.09 8.56
N GLY A 220 -20.98 10.97 7.30
CA GLY A 220 -20.14 11.26 6.15
C GLY A 220 -19.22 10.10 5.73
N ALA A 221 -19.40 8.89 6.25
CA ALA A 221 -18.60 7.74 5.86
C ALA A 221 -18.81 7.34 4.39
N LEU A 222 -17.78 6.70 3.82
CA LEU A 222 -17.82 6.01 2.53
C LEU A 222 -18.04 4.51 2.80
N ILE A 223 -18.83 3.85 1.96
CA ILE A 223 -19.11 2.42 2.06
C ILE A 223 -18.33 1.67 0.98
N MET A 224 -17.50 0.72 1.39
CA MET A 224 -16.72 -0.14 0.51
C MET A 224 -17.18 -1.58 0.62
N HIS A 225 -17.47 -2.25 -0.50
CA HIS A 225 -17.81 -3.66 -0.54
C HIS A 225 -16.53 -4.50 -0.47
N ASN A 226 -16.41 -5.29 0.60
CA ASN A 226 -15.24 -6.13 0.89
C ASN A 226 -15.34 -7.47 0.16
N HIS A 227 -14.19 -8.04 -0.26
CA HIS A 227 -14.04 -9.39 -0.82
C HIS A 227 -15.32 -9.96 -1.49
N PRO A 228 -15.80 -9.33 -2.59
CA PRO A 228 -17.16 -9.55 -3.12
C PRO A 228 -17.43 -10.96 -3.64
N GLY A 229 -16.39 -11.78 -3.77
CA GLY A 229 -16.50 -13.21 -4.14
C GLY A 229 -16.42 -14.19 -2.98
N TRP A 230 -16.11 -13.72 -1.77
CA TRP A 230 -15.91 -14.62 -0.63
C TRP A 230 -17.17 -15.38 -0.27
N ARG A 231 -17.08 -16.73 -0.15
CA ARG A 231 -18.18 -17.66 0.07
C ARG A 231 -19.33 -17.56 -0.95
N ARG A 232 -19.10 -16.94 -2.10
CA ARG A 232 -20.07 -16.87 -3.20
C ARG A 232 -19.64 -17.79 -4.34
N PRO A 233 -20.58 -18.43 -5.07
CA PRO A 233 -20.26 -19.31 -6.19
C PRO A 233 -19.76 -18.54 -7.42
N SER A 234 -20.06 -17.26 -7.52
CA SER A 234 -19.62 -16.35 -8.58
C SER A 234 -19.63 -14.90 -8.09
N LEU A 235 -19.10 -13.97 -8.93
CA LEU A 235 -19.24 -12.53 -8.72
C LEU A 235 -20.54 -11.94 -9.28
N ASP A 236 -21.52 -12.76 -9.67
CA ASP A 236 -22.82 -12.26 -10.09
C ASP A 236 -23.50 -11.51 -8.94
N MET A 237 -24.23 -10.45 -9.27
CA MET A 237 -24.92 -9.64 -8.26
C MET A 237 -26.05 -10.43 -7.62
N ILE A 238 -25.97 -10.63 -6.30
CA ILE A 238 -27.06 -11.15 -5.49
C ILE A 238 -28.16 -10.11 -5.31
N GLU A 239 -29.33 -10.51 -4.77
CA GLU A 239 -30.46 -9.59 -4.61
C GLU A 239 -30.14 -8.36 -3.75
N PHE A 240 -29.30 -8.52 -2.75
CA PHE A 240 -28.83 -7.39 -1.94
C PHE A 240 -27.98 -6.42 -2.75
N ASP A 241 -27.03 -6.95 -3.54
CA ASP A 241 -26.21 -6.11 -4.44
C ASP A 241 -27.06 -5.30 -5.40
N LYS A 242 -28.05 -5.93 -6.06
CA LYS A 242 -29.00 -5.29 -6.97
C LYS A 242 -29.81 -4.17 -6.32
N LYS A 243 -29.96 -4.21 -4.99
CA LYS A 243 -30.65 -3.18 -4.23
C LYS A 243 -29.71 -1.99 -3.92
N VAL A 244 -28.48 -2.27 -3.46
CA VAL A 244 -27.61 -1.23 -2.87
C VAL A 244 -26.73 -0.50 -3.88
N TYR A 245 -26.26 -1.18 -4.93
CA TYR A 245 -25.44 -0.55 -5.96
C TYR A 245 -26.22 0.51 -6.78
N PRO A 246 -27.39 0.19 -7.38
CA PRO A 246 -28.14 1.20 -8.12
C PRO A 246 -28.67 2.34 -7.24
N ALA A 247 -28.83 2.09 -5.94
CA ALA A 247 -29.22 3.11 -4.97
C ALA A 247 -28.08 4.08 -4.60
N GLY A 248 -26.87 3.89 -5.12
CA GLY A 248 -25.71 4.72 -4.83
C GLY A 248 -25.26 4.66 -3.37
N LEU A 249 -25.47 3.51 -2.71
CA LEU A 249 -25.08 3.32 -1.33
C LEU A 249 -23.63 2.83 -1.16
N ILE A 250 -23.02 2.35 -2.23
CA ILE A 250 -21.65 1.86 -2.28
C ILE A 250 -20.76 2.90 -2.97
N ASP A 251 -19.61 3.20 -2.38
CA ASP A 251 -18.63 4.17 -2.88
C ASP A 251 -17.37 3.49 -3.41
N GLY A 252 -17.05 2.27 -2.95
CA GLY A 252 -15.86 1.52 -3.35
C GLY A 252 -16.06 0.02 -3.33
N ILE A 253 -15.10 -0.70 -3.91
CA ILE A 253 -15.11 -2.17 -3.96
C ILE A 253 -13.68 -2.71 -3.88
N GLU A 254 -13.47 -3.82 -3.17
CA GLU A 254 -12.24 -4.56 -3.25
C GLU A 254 -12.16 -5.34 -4.56
N VAL A 255 -11.16 -5.04 -5.37
CA VAL A 255 -10.81 -5.81 -6.55
C VAL A 255 -9.74 -6.86 -6.24
N MET A 256 -9.04 -6.69 -5.11
CA MET A 256 -8.09 -7.66 -4.54
C MET A 256 -8.26 -7.67 -3.03
N ASN A 257 -8.29 -8.87 -2.44
CA ASN A 257 -8.32 -9.05 -1.00
C ASN A 257 -7.48 -10.28 -0.64
N HIS A 258 -6.57 -10.13 0.32
CA HIS A 258 -5.66 -11.19 0.73
C HIS A 258 -4.92 -11.79 -0.49
N LEU A 259 -5.12 -13.06 -0.81
CA LEU A 259 -4.56 -13.74 -1.98
C LEU A 259 -5.48 -13.73 -3.21
N ASP A 260 -6.69 -13.21 -3.06
CA ASP A 260 -7.71 -13.27 -4.09
C ASP A 260 -7.70 -12.01 -4.97
N PHE A 261 -7.82 -12.22 -6.27
CA PHE A 261 -8.05 -11.18 -7.26
C PHE A 261 -9.39 -11.40 -7.95
N TYR A 262 -10.21 -10.36 -8.01
CA TYR A 262 -11.55 -10.35 -8.56
C TYR A 262 -11.63 -9.49 -9.84
N PRO A 263 -11.15 -9.95 -11.01
CA PRO A 263 -11.12 -9.11 -12.22
C PRO A 263 -12.48 -8.52 -12.62
N ARG A 264 -13.58 -9.27 -12.45
CA ARG A 264 -14.94 -8.79 -12.74
C ARG A 264 -15.41 -7.69 -11.77
N ALA A 265 -14.74 -7.50 -10.63
CA ALA A 265 -15.01 -6.37 -9.74
C ALA A 265 -14.51 -5.04 -10.33
N ILE A 266 -13.54 -5.08 -11.24
CA ILE A 266 -13.09 -3.90 -12.01
C ILE A 266 -14.25 -3.39 -12.88
N ASP A 267 -14.87 -4.30 -13.66
CA ASP A 267 -16.01 -3.95 -14.53
C ASP A 267 -17.18 -3.37 -13.71
N ARG A 268 -17.42 -3.95 -12.52
CA ARG A 268 -18.46 -3.44 -11.59
C ARG A 268 -18.10 -2.05 -11.05
N ALA A 269 -16.83 -1.82 -10.73
CA ALA A 269 -16.36 -0.52 -10.26
C ALA A 269 -16.56 0.56 -11.33
N GLU A 270 -16.30 0.24 -12.59
CA GLU A 270 -16.55 1.15 -13.71
C GLU A 270 -18.04 1.40 -13.90
N GLU A 271 -18.87 0.35 -13.92
CA GLU A 271 -20.33 0.44 -14.13
C GLU A 271 -21.00 1.36 -13.09
N TYR A 272 -20.60 1.25 -11.81
CA TYR A 272 -21.22 1.99 -10.72
C TYR A 272 -20.42 3.21 -10.24
N GLY A 273 -19.28 3.51 -10.87
CA GLY A 273 -18.46 4.67 -10.55
C GLY A 273 -17.80 4.58 -9.17
N LEU A 274 -17.25 3.41 -8.80
CA LEU A 274 -16.67 3.13 -7.48
C LEU A 274 -15.16 3.31 -7.49
N PHE A 275 -14.58 3.67 -6.35
CA PHE A 275 -13.13 3.52 -6.18
C PHE A 275 -12.74 2.04 -6.04
N MET A 276 -11.60 1.66 -6.60
CA MET A 276 -11.05 0.31 -6.53
C MET A 276 -10.02 0.23 -5.43
N SER A 277 -10.02 -0.86 -4.67
CA SER A 277 -9.07 -1.08 -3.58
C SER A 277 -8.46 -2.48 -3.59
N SER A 278 -7.31 -2.59 -2.96
CA SER A 278 -6.66 -3.84 -2.59
C SER A 278 -6.30 -3.79 -1.12
N ASN A 279 -6.78 -4.73 -0.35
CA ASN A 279 -6.57 -4.79 1.08
C ASN A 279 -6.23 -6.22 1.52
N SER A 280 -5.73 -6.34 2.74
CA SER A 280 -5.23 -7.64 3.21
C SER A 280 -6.23 -8.42 4.05
N ASP A 281 -7.15 -7.74 4.74
CA ASP A 281 -8.09 -8.38 5.67
C ASP A 281 -7.37 -9.25 6.72
N LEU A 282 -6.24 -8.73 7.22
CA LEU A 282 -5.35 -9.50 8.10
C LEU A 282 -5.94 -9.68 9.49
N HIS A 283 -5.94 -10.95 9.94
CA HIS A 283 -6.30 -11.37 11.29
C HIS A 283 -5.08 -11.79 12.13
N THR A 284 -3.94 -12.10 11.47
CA THR A 284 -2.65 -12.38 12.11
C THR A 284 -1.60 -11.36 11.66
N ALA A 285 -0.35 -11.52 12.04
CA ALA A 285 0.72 -10.61 11.63
C ALA A 285 0.99 -10.69 10.12
N SER A 286 1.30 -9.56 9.48
CA SER A 286 1.51 -9.47 8.03
C SER A 286 2.63 -10.37 7.53
N TRP A 287 3.68 -10.56 8.32
CA TRP A 287 4.81 -11.40 7.95
C TRP A 287 4.45 -12.87 7.70
N GLU A 288 3.36 -13.36 8.29
CA GLU A 288 2.89 -14.74 8.09
C GLU A 288 2.48 -15.00 6.63
N TYR A 289 1.95 -13.98 5.97
CA TYR A 289 1.49 -14.09 4.59
C TYR A 289 2.48 -13.49 3.58
N TYR A 290 3.16 -12.41 3.94
CA TYR A 290 3.99 -11.62 3.02
C TYR A 290 5.48 -11.77 3.26
N GLY A 291 5.92 -12.18 4.45
CA GLY A 291 7.32 -12.16 4.87
C GLY A 291 8.28 -13.02 4.05
N ASN A 292 7.80 -14.04 3.36
CA ASN A 292 8.64 -14.98 2.60
C ASN A 292 8.50 -14.85 1.07
N ASN A 293 7.69 -13.93 0.57
CA ASN A 293 7.32 -13.91 -0.85
C ASN A 293 8.18 -12.98 -1.71
N GLY A 294 9.02 -12.13 -1.10
CA GLY A 294 9.79 -11.11 -1.81
C GLY A 294 8.90 -10.09 -2.54
N SER A 295 7.61 -10.03 -2.18
CA SER A 295 6.62 -9.09 -2.71
C SER A 295 6.10 -8.20 -1.60
N TYR A 296 5.62 -7.01 -1.97
CA TYR A 296 4.89 -6.15 -1.05
C TYR A 296 3.50 -6.72 -0.78
N ARG A 297 2.96 -6.40 0.42
CA ARG A 297 1.58 -6.74 0.78
C ARG A 297 0.57 -6.04 -0.11
N ASN A 298 -0.71 -6.41 0.02
CA ASN A 298 -1.81 -5.68 -0.59
C ASN A 298 -1.77 -4.21 -0.18
N MET A 299 -2.00 -3.32 -1.15
CA MET A 299 -2.03 -1.88 -0.95
C MET A 299 -3.04 -1.24 -1.90
N THR A 300 -3.80 -0.29 -1.38
CA THR A 300 -4.52 0.68 -2.20
C THR A 300 -3.63 1.91 -2.37
N PHE A 301 -3.23 2.22 -3.61
CA PHE A 301 -2.54 3.47 -3.91
C PHE A 301 -3.57 4.59 -4.02
N ILE A 302 -3.49 5.58 -3.14
CA ILE A 302 -4.38 6.75 -3.13
C ILE A 302 -3.61 7.96 -3.66
N PHE A 303 -4.12 8.58 -4.72
CA PHE A 303 -3.53 9.76 -5.35
C PHE A 303 -4.15 11.02 -4.75
N ALA A 304 -3.47 11.59 -3.76
CA ALA A 304 -3.96 12.71 -2.96
C ALA A 304 -2.93 13.85 -2.86
N LYS A 305 -3.37 15.06 -2.52
CA LYS A 305 -2.46 16.22 -2.35
C LYS A 305 -1.57 16.05 -1.13
N ASP A 306 -2.15 15.58 -0.05
CA ASP A 306 -1.50 15.24 1.20
C ASP A 306 -2.22 14.05 1.86
N LYS A 307 -1.74 13.59 3.03
CA LYS A 307 -2.33 12.45 3.74
C LYS A 307 -3.31 12.87 4.87
N SER A 308 -3.89 14.07 4.80
CA SER A 308 -5.00 14.45 5.66
C SER A 308 -6.23 13.60 5.35
N LEU A 309 -7.10 13.40 6.33
CA LEU A 309 -8.34 12.63 6.15
C LEU A 309 -9.23 13.24 5.07
N GLU A 310 -9.27 14.58 4.97
CA GLU A 310 -10.02 15.32 3.96
C GLU A 310 -9.48 15.04 2.55
N SER A 311 -8.16 15.12 2.36
CA SER A 311 -7.51 14.90 1.08
C SER A 311 -7.62 13.45 0.61
N LEU A 312 -7.45 12.49 1.54
CA LEU A 312 -7.64 11.07 1.26
C LEU A 312 -9.08 10.74 0.89
N LYS A 313 -10.04 11.26 1.65
CA LYS A 313 -11.47 11.06 1.39
C LYS A 313 -11.91 11.66 0.06
N GLU A 314 -11.41 12.83 -0.27
CA GLU A 314 -11.64 13.48 -1.56
C GLU A 314 -11.08 12.63 -2.70
N ALA A 315 -9.87 12.07 -2.55
CA ALA A 315 -9.25 11.22 -3.55
C ALA A 315 -10.06 9.92 -3.79
N LEU A 316 -10.56 9.27 -2.71
CA LEU A 316 -11.43 8.10 -2.83
C LEU A 316 -12.74 8.45 -3.56
N LYS A 317 -13.41 9.55 -3.19
CA LYS A 317 -14.63 10.02 -3.87
C LYS A 317 -14.38 10.32 -5.35
N ALA A 318 -13.22 10.84 -5.68
CA ALA A 318 -12.81 11.11 -7.06
C ALA A 318 -12.26 9.87 -7.77
N ARG A 319 -12.30 8.69 -7.14
CA ARG A 319 -11.83 7.40 -7.68
C ARG A 319 -10.34 7.41 -8.09
N ARG A 320 -9.56 8.28 -7.49
CA ARG A 320 -8.12 8.34 -7.72
C ARG A 320 -7.40 7.27 -6.90
N THR A 321 -7.62 6.00 -7.26
CA THR A 321 -7.01 4.84 -6.61
C THR A 321 -6.55 3.80 -7.62
N LEU A 322 -5.47 3.08 -7.26
CA LEU A 322 -5.06 1.84 -7.92
C LEU A 322 -4.93 0.74 -6.88
N ALA A 323 -5.41 -0.44 -7.17
CA ALA A 323 -5.27 -1.62 -6.35
C ALA A 323 -3.97 -2.35 -6.69
N TYR A 324 -3.18 -2.73 -5.68
CA TYR A 324 -1.94 -3.48 -5.86
C TYR A 324 -1.93 -4.73 -4.99
N SER A 325 -1.59 -5.87 -5.58
CA SER A 325 -1.31 -7.12 -4.86
C SER A 325 -0.35 -8.00 -5.65
N PHE A 326 0.72 -8.50 -4.99
CA PHE A 326 1.69 -9.45 -5.55
C PHE A 326 2.21 -9.08 -6.94
N GLY A 327 2.45 -7.80 -7.20
CA GLY A 327 2.94 -7.28 -8.48
C GLY A 327 1.84 -7.01 -9.52
N THR A 328 0.59 -7.36 -9.26
CA THR A 328 -0.56 -6.99 -10.10
C THR A 328 -1.10 -5.63 -9.69
N ILE A 329 -1.44 -4.80 -10.65
CA ILE A 329 -2.02 -3.47 -10.45
C ILE A 329 -3.35 -3.41 -11.21
N ALA A 330 -4.41 -2.91 -10.57
CA ALA A 330 -5.70 -2.73 -11.21
C ALA A 330 -6.28 -1.34 -10.91
N GLY A 331 -7.01 -0.78 -11.89
CA GLY A 331 -7.64 0.52 -11.73
C GLY A 331 -8.20 1.10 -13.01
N GLU A 332 -8.64 2.34 -12.96
CA GLU A 332 -9.12 3.07 -14.12
C GLU A 332 -8.01 3.23 -15.18
N ARG A 333 -8.35 2.98 -16.45
CA ARG A 333 -7.38 2.94 -17.56
C ARG A 333 -6.48 4.16 -17.63
N GLN A 334 -7.06 5.37 -17.58
CA GLN A 334 -6.27 6.59 -17.72
C GLN A 334 -5.30 6.78 -16.55
N LEU A 335 -5.74 6.48 -15.32
CA LEU A 335 -4.88 6.57 -14.14
C LEU A 335 -3.75 5.54 -14.17
N LEU A 336 -4.02 4.32 -14.65
CA LEU A 336 -2.98 3.29 -14.87
C LEU A 336 -1.95 3.75 -15.91
N GLU A 337 -2.40 4.35 -17.03
CA GLU A 337 -1.50 4.87 -18.07
C GLU A 337 -0.62 6.01 -17.54
N ASP A 338 -1.21 6.95 -16.83
CA ASP A 338 -0.50 8.08 -16.22
C ASP A 338 0.53 7.60 -15.19
N PHE A 339 0.13 6.65 -14.34
CA PHE A 339 1.01 6.04 -13.33
C PHE A 339 2.17 5.27 -13.98
N PHE A 340 1.89 4.46 -15.02
CA PHE A 340 2.93 3.74 -15.75
C PHE A 340 3.92 4.72 -16.41
N LYS A 341 3.43 5.72 -17.12
CA LYS A 341 4.27 6.73 -17.79
C LYS A 341 5.09 7.59 -16.84
N ALA A 342 4.58 7.81 -15.63
CA ALA A 342 5.35 8.47 -14.56
C ALA A 342 6.41 7.55 -13.95
N SER A 343 6.18 6.22 -13.94
CA SER A 343 7.11 5.22 -13.41
C SER A 343 8.16 4.76 -14.42
N VAL A 344 7.83 4.78 -15.72
CA VAL A 344 8.65 4.19 -16.78
C VAL A 344 8.95 5.21 -17.87
N ARG A 345 10.23 5.51 -18.02
CA ARG A 345 10.73 6.44 -19.04
C ARG A 345 11.29 5.67 -20.22
N CYS A 346 10.90 6.06 -21.44
CA CYS A 346 11.41 5.52 -22.69
C CYS A 346 12.30 6.56 -23.39
N VAL A 347 13.57 6.22 -23.60
CA VAL A 347 14.58 7.14 -24.15
C VAL A 347 15.25 6.55 -25.38
N PRO A 348 15.15 7.17 -26.56
CA PRO A 348 15.95 6.79 -27.70
C PRO A 348 17.43 7.06 -27.42
N VAL A 349 18.28 6.03 -27.57
CA VAL A 349 19.72 6.13 -27.26
C VAL A 349 20.59 5.97 -28.50
N GLN A 350 20.08 5.33 -29.56
CA GLN A 350 20.81 5.14 -30.81
C GLN A 350 19.85 5.08 -31.99
N THR A 351 20.28 5.60 -33.14
CA THR A 351 19.57 5.44 -34.42
C THR A 351 20.53 4.81 -35.44
N THR A 352 20.10 3.76 -36.10
CA THR A 352 20.87 3.10 -37.16
C THR A 352 20.85 3.95 -38.44
N SER A 353 21.74 3.65 -39.41
CA SER A 353 21.73 4.30 -40.73
C SER A 353 20.41 4.03 -41.51
N GLY A 354 19.72 2.94 -41.22
CA GLY A 354 18.41 2.61 -41.75
C GLY A 354 17.22 3.35 -41.05
N GLY A 355 17.48 4.05 -39.96
CA GLY A 355 16.47 4.82 -39.22
C GLY A 355 15.81 4.07 -38.06
N ASP A 356 16.13 2.79 -37.84
CA ASP A 356 15.65 2.05 -36.66
C ASP A 356 16.29 2.64 -35.38
N ARG A 357 15.51 2.71 -34.31
CA ARG A 357 15.93 3.31 -33.03
C ARG A 357 16.09 2.25 -31.93
N THR A 358 17.18 2.29 -31.20
CA THR A 358 17.30 1.60 -29.92
C THR A 358 16.75 2.49 -28.84
N VAL A 359 15.73 2.02 -28.12
CA VAL A 359 15.06 2.74 -27.04
C VAL A 359 15.34 2.02 -25.72
N MET A 360 15.85 2.78 -24.73
CA MET A 360 15.95 2.30 -23.36
C MET A 360 14.63 2.52 -22.65
N VAL A 361 14.08 1.46 -22.08
CA VAL A 361 12.88 1.46 -21.22
C VAL A 361 13.38 1.35 -19.79
N VAL A 362 13.22 2.42 -19.00
CA VAL A 362 13.81 2.58 -17.66
C VAL A 362 12.71 2.68 -16.63
N ASN A 363 12.72 1.79 -15.65
CA ASN A 363 11.82 1.81 -14.50
C ASN A 363 12.44 2.62 -13.36
N GLU A 364 11.78 3.67 -12.93
CA GLU A 364 12.20 4.57 -11.85
C GLU A 364 11.39 4.34 -10.55
N SER A 365 10.70 3.18 -10.44
CA SER A 365 9.84 2.82 -9.30
C SER A 365 10.28 1.52 -8.62
N SER A 366 9.71 1.27 -7.43
CA SER A 366 9.89 0.02 -6.69
C SER A 366 9.05 -1.16 -7.22
N LEU A 367 8.22 -0.97 -8.24
CA LEU A 367 7.33 -2.01 -8.75
C LEU A 367 7.89 -2.67 -9.99
N PRO A 368 7.77 -4.00 -10.15
CA PRO A 368 8.11 -4.67 -11.40
C PRO A 368 7.00 -4.49 -12.44
N TYR A 369 7.37 -4.41 -13.72
CA TYR A 369 6.42 -4.44 -14.84
C TYR A 369 6.71 -5.61 -15.76
N TYR A 370 5.66 -6.29 -16.19
CA TYR A 370 5.74 -7.38 -17.17
C TYR A 370 5.21 -6.83 -18.49
N LEU A 371 6.12 -6.65 -19.45
CA LEU A 371 5.86 -6.02 -20.73
C LEU A 371 5.77 -7.06 -21.82
N ASN A 372 4.91 -6.81 -22.80
CA ASN A 372 4.90 -7.57 -24.05
C ASN A 372 5.12 -6.59 -25.20
N TYR A 373 6.18 -6.81 -25.96
CA TYR A 373 6.51 -6.03 -27.15
C TYR A 373 6.64 -6.93 -28.38
N ASN A 374 5.73 -6.80 -29.35
CA ASN A 374 5.66 -7.62 -30.56
C ASN A 374 5.57 -9.13 -30.30
N GLY A 375 4.94 -9.55 -29.21
CA GLY A 375 4.83 -10.95 -28.79
C GLY A 375 5.97 -11.44 -27.88
N ASP A 376 7.00 -10.63 -27.66
CA ASP A 376 8.13 -10.96 -26.78
C ASP A 376 7.84 -10.51 -25.34
N PRO A 377 7.72 -11.43 -24.36
CA PRO A 377 7.53 -11.09 -22.97
C PRO A 377 8.85 -10.64 -22.32
N MET A 378 8.80 -9.55 -21.57
CA MET A 378 9.95 -8.96 -20.90
C MET A 378 9.60 -8.58 -19.47
N LYS A 379 10.50 -8.82 -18.53
CA LYS A 379 10.38 -8.33 -17.14
C LYS A 379 11.25 -7.08 -16.96
N LEU A 380 10.62 -5.96 -16.67
CA LEU A 380 11.27 -4.73 -16.27
C LEU A 380 11.33 -4.67 -14.74
N ASN A 381 12.49 -4.97 -14.17
CA ASN A 381 12.69 -5.01 -12.72
C ASN A 381 12.58 -3.60 -12.08
N PRO A 382 12.29 -3.51 -10.77
CA PRO A 382 12.40 -2.25 -10.03
C PRO A 382 13.77 -1.60 -10.25
N PHE A 383 13.78 -0.29 -10.53
CA PHE A 383 14.98 0.50 -10.84
C PHE A 383 15.87 -0.09 -11.93
N GLY A 384 15.30 -0.95 -12.78
CA GLY A 384 15.98 -1.61 -13.88
C GLY A 384 15.75 -0.93 -15.22
N ALA A 385 16.47 -1.40 -16.22
CA ALA A 385 16.31 -0.97 -17.60
C ALA A 385 16.44 -2.15 -18.55
N LEU A 386 15.77 -2.02 -19.69
CA LEU A 386 15.93 -2.93 -20.84
C LEU A 386 15.97 -2.12 -22.14
N SER A 387 16.41 -2.72 -23.23
CA SER A 387 16.43 -2.06 -24.53
C SER A 387 15.55 -2.78 -25.53
N VAL A 388 14.84 -2.01 -26.35
CA VAL A 388 14.04 -2.51 -27.47
C VAL A 388 14.41 -1.79 -28.75
N THR A 389 14.25 -2.45 -29.90
CA THR A 389 14.45 -1.84 -31.22
C THR A 389 13.11 -1.45 -31.81
N VAL A 390 12.92 -0.17 -32.05
CA VAL A 390 11.73 0.40 -32.69
C VAL A 390 12.06 0.70 -34.16
N LYS A 391 11.26 0.21 -35.08
CA LYS A 391 11.44 0.43 -36.50
C LYS A 391 11.29 1.91 -36.87
N LYS A 392 11.95 2.30 -37.97
CA LYS A 392 11.78 3.64 -38.54
C LYS A 392 10.30 3.96 -38.70
N ASP A 393 9.93 5.18 -38.35
CA ASP A 393 8.58 5.72 -38.46
C ASP A 393 7.49 4.96 -37.66
N ALA A 394 7.90 4.02 -36.77
CA ALA A 394 6.99 3.34 -35.85
C ALA A 394 7.01 3.98 -34.45
N SER A 395 5.94 3.80 -33.71
CA SER A 395 5.86 4.07 -32.27
C SER A 395 6.20 2.81 -31.46
N LEU A 396 6.65 2.99 -30.23
CA LEU A 396 6.82 1.88 -29.28
C LEU A 396 5.46 1.60 -28.62
N LYS A 397 4.81 0.51 -29.02
CA LYS A 397 3.57 0.03 -28.42
C LYS A 397 3.87 -1.21 -27.59
N MET A 398 3.45 -1.22 -26.33
CA MET A 398 3.66 -2.34 -25.41
C MET A 398 2.38 -2.61 -24.65
N THR A 399 2.11 -3.89 -24.38
CA THR A 399 1.11 -4.30 -23.37
C THR A 399 1.82 -4.47 -22.04
N VAL A 400 1.23 -3.93 -20.96
CA VAL A 400 1.70 -4.10 -19.59
C VAL A 400 0.83 -5.18 -18.94
N GLU A 401 1.32 -6.43 -18.96
CA GLU A 401 0.57 -7.64 -18.64
C GLU A 401 0.06 -7.71 -17.20
N ASN A 402 0.74 -7.03 -16.27
CA ASN A 402 0.35 -6.98 -14.86
C ASN A 402 -0.44 -5.72 -14.47
N MET A 403 -0.93 -4.94 -15.45
CA MET A 403 -1.79 -3.80 -15.22
C MET A 403 -3.16 -4.00 -15.87
N TRP A 404 -4.21 -4.05 -15.04
CA TRP A 404 -5.55 -4.45 -15.44
C TRP A 404 -6.55 -3.30 -15.32
N HIS A 405 -7.31 -3.03 -16.38
CA HIS A 405 -8.38 -2.03 -16.37
C HIS A 405 -9.77 -2.58 -16.73
N GLY A 406 -9.92 -3.88 -16.72
CA GLY A 406 -11.17 -4.62 -16.96
C GLY A 406 -10.96 -6.09 -16.63
N SER A 407 -12.00 -6.90 -16.69
CA SER A 407 -11.93 -8.33 -16.35
C SER A 407 -11.02 -9.14 -17.27
N THR A 408 -10.78 -8.66 -18.49
CA THR A 408 -9.92 -9.28 -19.50
C THR A 408 -8.85 -8.34 -20.03
N ASP A 409 -8.92 -7.05 -19.72
CA ASP A 409 -8.19 -6.02 -20.43
C ASP A 409 -6.91 -5.62 -19.70
N ARG A 410 -5.81 -5.60 -20.45
CA ARG A 410 -4.49 -5.15 -20.01
C ARG A 410 -4.20 -3.76 -20.52
N LEU A 411 -3.37 -3.04 -19.78
CA LEU A 411 -2.95 -1.71 -20.19
C LEU A 411 -2.07 -1.78 -21.43
N GLU A 412 -2.47 -1.11 -22.50
CA GLU A 412 -1.64 -0.82 -23.66
C GLU A 412 -1.12 0.61 -23.60
N VAL A 413 0.18 0.78 -23.82
CA VAL A 413 0.85 2.08 -23.83
C VAL A 413 1.57 2.34 -25.14
N GLU A 414 1.59 3.61 -25.56
CA GLU A 414 2.28 4.05 -26.78
C GLU A 414 3.22 5.22 -26.48
N TYR A 415 4.45 5.10 -26.99
CA TYR A 415 5.46 6.17 -26.97
C TYR A 415 5.83 6.54 -28.41
N LYS A 416 5.79 7.85 -28.72
CA LYS A 416 6.19 8.42 -30.01
C LYS A 416 7.52 9.16 -29.84
N PHE A 417 8.45 9.03 -30.80
CA PHE A 417 9.79 9.59 -30.74
C PHE A 417 10.11 10.44 -31.98
#